data_1d560e686d845e999fb3e52c7404209e
#
_entry.id   1d560e686d845e999fb3e52c7404209e
#
_cell.length_a   1.000
_cell.length_b   1.000
_cell.length_c   1.000
_cell.angle_alpha   90.00
_cell.angle_beta   90.00
_cell.angle_gamma   90.00
#
_symmetry.space_group_name_H-M   'P 1'
#
loop_
_entity.id
_entity.type
_entity.pdbx_description
1 polymer ?
#
loop_
_entity_poly.entity_id
_entity_poly.type
_entity_poly.pdbx_seq_one_letter_code
_entity_poly.pdbx_strand_id
1 'polypeptide(L)'
;EVIKLRAEKEKLEKYLNGMKDMPELPGAMFVVDPRKENIAIQEAHRLGIPVFGIVDTNCDPEELDYAIPGNDDAIRAVKLITGAMANAIIEARQGAEEEIVAEEETTEE
;
A
#
# COMPACT_ATOMS: atom_id res chain seq x y z
N GLU A 1 -31.85 -13.65 13.12
CA GLU A 1 -30.78 -12.80 13.69
C GLU A 1 -29.39 -13.27 13.28
N VAL A 2 -29.09 -14.57 13.43
CA VAL A 2 -27.81 -15.17 13.00
C VAL A 2 -27.57 -15.03 11.50
N ILE A 3 -28.60 -15.15 10.68
CA ILE A 3 -28.51 -15.01 9.22
C ILE A 3 -28.14 -13.57 8.82
N LYS A 4 -28.68 -12.59 9.51
CA LYS A 4 -28.34 -11.17 9.29
C LYS A 4 -26.89 -10.87 9.67
N LEU A 5 -26.41 -11.42 10.78
CA LEU A 5 -25.02 -11.25 11.22
C LEU A 5 -24.03 -11.90 10.26
N ARG A 6 -24.35 -13.06 9.72
CA ARG A 6 -23.50 -13.71 8.69
C ARG A 6 -23.45 -12.92 7.40
N ALA A 7 -24.57 -12.37 6.95
CA ALA A 7 -24.62 -11.54 5.75
C ALA A 7 -23.81 -10.24 5.93
N GLU A 8 -23.89 -9.62 7.11
CA GLU A 8 -23.08 -8.46 7.44
C GLU A 8 -21.58 -8.79 7.51
N LYS A 9 -21.22 -9.93 8.10
CA LYS A 9 -19.85 -10.42 8.13
C LYS A 9 -19.27 -10.63 6.73
N GLU A 10 -20.02 -11.29 5.83
CA GLU A 10 -19.59 -11.50 4.44
C GLU A 10 -19.39 -10.18 3.70
N LYS A 11 -20.28 -9.22 3.92
CA LYS A 11 -20.17 -7.88 3.33
C LYS A 11 -18.92 -7.16 3.82
N LEU A 12 -18.64 -7.19 5.11
CA LEU A 12 -17.45 -6.58 5.70
C LEU A 12 -16.17 -7.28 5.24
N GLU A 13 -16.15 -8.60 5.15
CA GLU A 13 -15.00 -9.36 4.64
C GLU A 13 -14.69 -9.00 3.19
N LYS A 14 -15.70 -8.79 2.36
CA LYS A 14 -15.52 -8.41 0.96
C LYS A 14 -14.72 -7.11 0.80
N TYR A 15 -14.97 -6.12 1.66
CA TYR A 15 -14.35 -4.80 1.57
C TYR A 15 -13.12 -4.63 2.46
N LEU A 16 -13.04 -5.34 3.58
CA LEU A 16 -12.02 -5.13 4.60
C LEU A 16 -11.08 -6.33 4.80
N ASN A 17 -11.26 -7.42 4.06
CA ASN A 17 -10.47 -8.64 4.24
C ASN A 17 -8.97 -8.44 4.05
N GLY A 18 -8.58 -7.52 3.18
CA GLY A 18 -7.17 -7.20 2.96
C GLY A 18 -6.46 -6.62 4.19
N MET A 19 -7.20 -6.11 5.16
CA MET A 19 -6.67 -5.55 6.39
C MET A 19 -6.66 -6.52 7.57
N LYS A 20 -7.31 -7.66 7.44
CA LYS A 20 -7.54 -8.63 8.53
C LYS A 20 -6.25 -9.14 9.16
N ASP A 21 -5.26 -9.44 8.33
CA ASP A 21 -3.97 -9.99 8.76
C ASP A 21 -2.86 -8.95 8.89
N MET A 22 -3.19 -7.67 8.79
CA MET A 22 -2.24 -6.58 8.94
C MET A 22 -1.90 -6.36 10.42
N PRO A 23 -0.64 -6.66 10.85
CA PRO A 23 -0.28 -6.63 12.28
C PRO A 23 -0.12 -5.22 12.84
N GLU A 24 0.26 -4.26 12.02
CA GLU A 24 0.56 -2.88 12.40
C GLU A 24 0.04 -1.91 11.36
N LEU A 25 0.09 -0.60 11.67
CA LEU A 25 -0.13 0.42 10.67
C LEU A 25 0.94 0.31 9.58
N PRO A 26 0.56 0.43 8.29
CA PRO A 26 1.53 0.39 7.22
C PRO A 26 2.50 1.57 7.30
N GLY A 27 3.75 1.34 6.92
CA GLY A 27 4.77 2.38 6.85
C GLY A 27 4.65 3.30 5.64
N ALA A 28 3.91 2.87 4.61
CA ALA A 28 3.63 3.63 3.40
C ALA A 28 2.37 3.10 2.73
N MET A 29 1.72 3.94 1.93
CA MET A 29 0.55 3.54 1.16
C MET A 29 0.74 3.92 -0.32
N PHE A 30 0.44 2.99 -1.21
CA PHE A 30 0.44 3.20 -2.64
C PHE A 30 -0.99 3.19 -3.18
N VAL A 31 -1.36 4.25 -3.90
CA VAL A 31 -2.69 4.38 -4.51
C VAL A 31 -2.58 4.51 -6.02
N VAL A 32 -3.44 3.80 -6.73
CA VAL A 32 -3.45 3.80 -8.20
C VAL A 32 -4.26 4.98 -8.76
N ASP A 33 -5.40 5.28 -8.13
CA ASP A 33 -6.26 6.38 -8.54
C ASP A 33 -6.54 7.29 -7.33
N PRO A 34 -5.70 8.34 -7.12
CA PRO A 34 -5.85 9.21 -5.96
C PRO A 34 -7.20 9.91 -5.88
N ARG A 35 -7.82 10.18 -7.01
CA ARG A 35 -9.11 10.85 -7.04
C ARG A 35 -10.23 10.00 -6.46
N LYS A 36 -10.23 8.70 -6.77
CA LYS A 36 -11.21 7.74 -6.23
C LYS A 36 -10.91 7.34 -4.80
N GLU A 37 -9.63 7.32 -4.44
CA GLU A 37 -9.14 6.88 -3.13
C GLU A 37 -8.88 8.05 -2.16
N ASN A 38 -9.57 9.14 -2.33
CA ASN A 38 -9.38 10.36 -1.53
C ASN A 38 -9.59 10.12 -0.02
N ILE A 39 -10.55 9.30 0.36
CA ILE A 39 -10.81 8.97 1.76
C ILE A 39 -9.62 8.25 2.38
N ALA A 40 -9.05 7.28 1.66
CA ALA A 40 -7.87 6.54 2.11
C ALA A 40 -6.64 7.46 2.26
N ILE A 41 -6.46 8.40 1.35
CA ILE A 41 -5.37 9.40 1.40
C ILE A 41 -5.52 10.30 2.62
N GLN A 42 -6.71 10.80 2.90
CA GLN A 42 -6.97 11.63 4.08
C GLN A 42 -6.74 10.87 5.38
N GLU A 43 -7.16 9.62 5.44
CA GLU A 43 -6.91 8.75 6.58
C GLU A 43 -5.43 8.50 6.80
N ALA A 44 -4.68 8.23 5.73
CA ALA A 44 -3.23 8.05 5.80
C ALA A 44 -2.52 9.30 6.30
N HIS A 45 -2.91 10.48 5.84
CA HIS A 45 -2.34 11.76 6.30
C HIS A 45 -2.60 12.00 7.79
N ARG A 46 -3.77 11.65 8.29
CA ARG A 46 -4.09 11.75 9.73
C ARG A 46 -3.24 10.82 10.59
N LEU A 47 -2.89 9.66 10.05
CA LEU A 47 -2.07 8.65 10.74
C LEU A 47 -0.57 8.86 10.53
N GLY A 48 -0.16 9.87 9.76
CA GLY A 48 1.24 10.12 9.45
C GLY A 48 1.87 9.11 8.49
N ILE A 49 1.05 8.43 7.69
CA ILE A 49 1.51 7.45 6.70
C ILE A 49 1.81 8.17 5.39
N PRO A 50 3.04 8.07 4.85
CA PRO A 50 3.36 8.65 3.55
C PRO A 50 2.61 7.94 2.42
N VAL A 51 2.11 8.71 1.46
CA VAL A 51 1.29 8.22 0.35
C VAL A 51 2.04 8.41 -0.97
N PHE A 52 2.18 7.31 -1.69
CA PHE A 52 2.70 7.26 -3.06
C PHE A 52 1.53 7.03 -4.00
N GLY A 53 1.49 7.72 -5.11
CA GLY A 53 0.39 7.53 -6.05
C GLY A 53 0.75 7.83 -7.48
N ILE A 54 0.01 7.22 -8.40
CA ILE A 54 0.09 7.52 -9.83
C ILE A 54 -0.76 8.75 -10.11
N VAL A 55 -0.14 9.79 -10.65
CA VAL A 55 -0.80 11.06 -10.96
C VAL A 55 -0.97 11.21 -12.46
N ASP A 56 -2.20 11.35 -12.88
CA ASP A 56 -2.59 11.72 -14.23
C ASP A 56 -3.03 13.20 -14.23
N THR A 57 -3.42 13.72 -15.38
CA THR A 57 -3.80 15.12 -15.58
C THR A 57 -4.95 15.62 -14.70
N ASN A 58 -5.75 14.71 -14.15
CA ASN A 58 -6.95 15.01 -13.35
C ASN A 58 -6.73 15.01 -11.83
N CYS A 59 -5.49 14.82 -11.39
CA CYS A 59 -5.16 14.72 -9.97
C CYS A 59 -4.32 15.92 -9.52
N ASP A 60 -4.52 16.31 -8.26
CA ASP A 60 -3.66 17.30 -7.60
C ASP A 60 -2.45 16.57 -6.98
N PRO A 61 -1.23 16.82 -7.48
CA PRO A 61 -0.04 16.17 -6.94
C PRO A 61 0.28 16.59 -5.49
N GLU A 62 -0.26 17.70 -5.00
CA GLU A 62 -0.04 18.15 -3.63
C GLU A 62 -0.74 17.29 -2.58
N GLU A 63 -1.75 16.52 -2.96
CA GLU A 63 -2.43 15.57 -2.07
C GLU A 63 -1.58 14.34 -1.72
N LEU A 64 -0.52 14.10 -2.49
CA LEU A 64 0.38 12.97 -2.33
C LEU A 64 1.73 13.42 -1.80
N ASP A 65 2.36 12.59 -0.96
CA ASP A 65 3.74 12.82 -0.52
C ASP A 65 4.73 12.57 -1.67
N TYR A 66 4.45 11.55 -2.48
CA TYR A 66 5.24 11.18 -3.65
C TYR A 66 4.33 10.92 -4.84
N ALA A 67 4.42 11.76 -5.85
CA ALA A 67 3.62 11.63 -7.07
C ALA A 67 4.44 10.97 -8.19
N ILE A 68 3.88 9.92 -8.77
CA ILE A 68 4.48 9.21 -9.91
C ILE A 68 3.69 9.60 -11.16
N PRO A 69 4.26 10.34 -12.11
CA PRO A 69 3.53 10.69 -13.31
C PRO A 69 3.28 9.45 -14.17
N GLY A 70 2.04 9.25 -14.54
CA GLY A 70 1.65 8.10 -15.33
C GLY A 70 0.18 8.10 -15.67
N ASN A 71 -0.24 7.19 -16.54
CA ASN A 71 -1.63 7.03 -16.92
C ASN A 71 -2.31 6.00 -16.02
N ASP A 72 -3.20 6.45 -15.15
CA ASP A 72 -3.94 5.61 -14.22
C ASP A 72 -5.07 4.78 -14.86
N ASP A 73 -5.48 5.14 -16.08
CA ASP A 73 -6.52 4.41 -16.82
C ASP A 73 -5.96 3.27 -17.70
N ALA A 74 -4.66 3.25 -17.96
CA ALA A 74 -4.03 2.25 -18.80
C ALA A 74 -3.57 1.03 -17.99
N ILE A 75 -4.14 -0.13 -18.26
CA ILE A 75 -3.81 -1.39 -17.56
C ILE A 75 -2.31 -1.70 -17.60
N ARG A 76 -1.66 -1.46 -18.73
CA ARG A 76 -0.21 -1.69 -18.89
C ARG A 76 0.63 -0.76 -18.02
N ALA A 77 0.27 0.51 -17.95
CA ALA A 77 0.99 1.48 -17.12
C ALA A 77 0.83 1.16 -15.64
N VAL A 78 -0.38 0.87 -15.19
CA VAL A 78 -0.68 0.46 -13.81
C VAL A 78 0.09 -0.82 -13.44
N LYS A 79 0.10 -1.81 -14.29
CA LYS A 79 0.81 -3.08 -14.08
C LYS A 79 2.33 -2.86 -13.97
N LEU A 80 2.90 -2.03 -14.83
CA LEU A 80 4.33 -1.71 -14.82
C LEU A 80 4.74 -1.01 -13.51
N ILE A 81 4.02 0.03 -13.14
CA ILE A 81 4.33 0.84 -11.95
C ILE A 81 4.10 0.03 -10.67
N THR A 82 3.00 -0.70 -10.59
CA THR A 82 2.69 -1.57 -9.43
C THR A 82 3.74 -2.68 -9.28
N GLY A 83 4.17 -3.28 -10.39
CA GLY A 83 5.25 -4.26 -10.40
C GLY A 83 6.57 -3.69 -9.93
N ALA A 84 6.93 -2.48 -10.35
CA ALA A 84 8.13 -1.79 -9.88
C ALA A 84 8.08 -1.49 -8.39
N MET A 85 6.94 -1.05 -7.87
CA MET A 85 6.74 -0.82 -6.43
C MET A 85 6.85 -2.11 -5.63
N ALA A 86 6.23 -3.19 -6.09
CA ALA A 86 6.32 -4.49 -5.46
C ALA A 86 7.76 -5.02 -5.40
N ASN A 87 8.50 -4.89 -6.49
CA ASN A 87 9.90 -5.28 -6.55
C ASN A 87 10.78 -4.47 -5.61
N ALA A 88 10.55 -3.17 -5.49
CA ALA A 88 11.26 -2.31 -4.55
C ALA A 88 11.05 -2.75 -3.10
N ILE A 89 9.82 -3.13 -2.73
CA ILE A 89 9.50 -3.63 -1.39
C ILE A 89 10.19 -4.97 -1.13
N ILE A 90 10.17 -5.87 -2.12
CA ILE A 90 10.83 -7.18 -2.02
C ILE A 90 12.34 -7.03 -1.84
N GLU A 91 12.98 -6.19 -2.62
CA GLU A 91 14.42 -5.91 -2.50
C GLU A 91 14.79 -5.32 -1.14
N ALA A 92 13.99 -4.39 -0.63
CA ALA A 92 14.20 -3.79 0.69
C ALA A 92 14.08 -4.83 1.81
N ARG A 93 13.12 -5.74 1.72
CA ARG A 93 12.94 -6.83 2.68
C ARG A 93 14.09 -7.83 2.65
N GLN A 94 14.53 -8.25 1.48
CA GLN A 94 15.68 -9.16 1.32
C GLN A 94 16.96 -8.53 1.86
N GLY A 95 17.22 -7.26 1.57
CA GLY A 95 18.36 -6.54 2.12
C GLY A 95 18.35 -6.46 3.65
N ALA A 96 17.19 -6.22 4.26
CA ALA A 96 17.03 -6.20 5.71
C ALA A 96 17.23 -7.59 6.34
N GLU A 97 16.75 -8.65 5.70
CA GLU A 97 16.97 -10.03 6.15
C GLU A 97 18.45 -10.43 6.08
N GLU A 98 19.14 -10.04 5.01
CA GLU A 98 20.58 -10.28 4.85
C GLU A 98 21.40 -9.53 5.90
N GLU A 99 21.05 -8.29 6.22
CA GLU A 99 21.71 -7.53 7.29
C GLU A 99 21.52 -8.18 8.67
N ILE A 100 20.32 -8.65 8.99
CA ILE A 100 20.05 -9.35 10.25
C ILE A 100 20.86 -10.64 10.36
N VAL A 101 20.91 -11.43 9.31
CA VAL A 101 21.70 -12.68 9.28
C VAL A 101 23.20 -12.38 9.45
N ALA A 102 23.70 -11.35 8.78
CA ALA A 102 25.11 -10.95 8.90
C ALA A 102 25.45 -10.47 10.32
N GLU A 103 24.56 -9.72 10.97
CA GLU A 103 24.73 -9.30 12.37
C GLU A 103 24.71 -10.47 13.33
N GLU A 104 23.82 -11.44 13.14
CA GLU A 104 23.77 -12.65 13.96
C GLU A 104 25.04 -13.52 13.81
N GLU A 105 25.55 -13.70 12.60
CA GLU A 105 26.80 -14.40 12.35
C GLU A 105 28.01 -13.72 12.99
N THR A 106 28.06 -12.40 13.01
CA THR A 106 29.14 -11.66 13.66
C THR A 106 29.07 -11.68 15.17
N THR A 107 27.91 -11.90 15.76
CA THR A 107 27.74 -12.01 17.22
C THR A 107 28.02 -13.41 17.76
N GLU A 108 28.00 -14.45 16.91
CA GLU A 108 28.34 -15.83 17.28
C GLU A 108 29.86 -16.11 17.27
N GLU A 109 30.66 -15.28 16.66
CA GLU A 109 32.14 -15.35 16.71
C GLU A 109 32.71 -14.63 17.95
#